data_88c2fc4145bb82532a273f73c834cab3
#
_entry.id   88c2fc4145bb82532a273f73c834cab3
#
_cell.length_a   1.000
_cell.length_b   1.000
_cell.length_c   1.000
_cell.angle_alpha   90.00
_cell.angle_beta   90.00
_cell.angle_gamma   90.00
#
_symmetry.space_group_name_H-M   'P 1'
#
loop_
_entity.id
_entity.type
_entity.pdbx_description
1 polymer ?
#
loop_
_entity_poly.entity_id
_entity_poly.type
_entity_poly.pdbx_seq_one_letter_code
_entity_poly.pdbx_strand_id
1 'polypeptide(L)'
;MRDRGFEPDFSAAARAQVAQLTGPAPADGRRDLRGLLWCSIDNDDSRDLDQLSVAQPSTGAEVGGMKILVAIADVNALVKRDSPVDQHAAHNTTSIYTGAQIFPMLPERLSTDLTSLNENEDRAAVVIEYVVARDGSIGASDVYQAVVRNRAKLAYPSVGAWLEGSGPMPPAIAAVPGLEQNLRQQDAAAQALKKRRHEQGALTLTTIEARPVFRDDDTLSDLAEQQFNRATELIEDFMVAANGVVARYLAGKGLSSLRRVVRTPEKWPRIVDLAAQTGHRLPDDPDAVALEEWLLRRRAEDPQHFPDLSLAVVKLLGRGEYVVEHPGEIATGHFGLAVQDYTHSTAPNRRFPDLVAQRTVKAALNSSRGSGPSASSGPSRASSSDGRSAPPYTDGELGSIAAHCTEREDAANKVERLVRKAAAALLLQSRVGERFDGIVTGASEKGTWVRVSRPPVEGRLERGREGLEVGDHVRVKLLHTDPARGFIDFGRV
;
A
#
# COMPACT_ATOMS: atom_id res chain seq x y z
N MET A 1 -0.50 -2.42 -21.79
CA MET A 1 0.06 -3.56 -21.05
C MET A 1 1.31 -4.11 -21.75
N ARG A 2 1.16 -4.82 -22.84
CA ARG A 2 2.28 -5.53 -23.55
C ARG A 2 3.44 -4.61 -23.93
N ASP A 3 3.17 -3.40 -24.43
CA ASP A 3 4.21 -2.40 -24.77
C ASP A 3 5.02 -1.91 -23.56
N ARG A 4 4.55 -2.21 -22.35
CA ARG A 4 5.24 -1.92 -21.08
C ARG A 4 5.81 -3.18 -20.43
N GLY A 5 5.80 -4.31 -21.16
CA GLY A 5 6.37 -5.58 -20.74
C GLY A 5 5.50 -6.37 -19.76
N PHE A 6 4.20 -6.10 -19.66
CA PHE A 6 3.28 -6.88 -18.84
C PHE A 6 2.57 -7.95 -19.65
N GLU A 7 2.31 -9.08 -19.01
CA GLU A 7 1.48 -10.16 -19.52
C GLU A 7 0.04 -9.97 -18.98
N PRO A 8 -0.89 -9.47 -19.81
CA PRO A 8 -2.27 -9.27 -19.35
C PRO A 8 -3.05 -10.58 -19.16
N ASP A 9 -2.59 -11.66 -19.80
CA ASP A 9 -3.27 -12.95 -19.82
C ASP A 9 -2.41 -14.03 -19.15
N PHE A 10 -3.05 -14.90 -18.38
CA PHE A 10 -2.37 -16.06 -17.78
C PHE A 10 -2.03 -17.13 -18.82
N SER A 11 -0.86 -17.75 -18.69
CA SER A 11 -0.44 -18.86 -19.54
C SER A 11 -1.38 -20.08 -19.39
N ALA A 12 -1.38 -20.98 -20.40
CA ALA A 12 -2.14 -22.23 -20.32
C ALA A 12 -1.72 -23.08 -19.10
N ALA A 13 -0.41 -23.08 -18.76
CA ALA A 13 0.11 -23.79 -17.60
C ALA A 13 -0.39 -23.21 -16.29
N ALA A 14 -0.44 -21.87 -16.15
CA ALA A 14 -0.99 -21.21 -14.96
C ALA A 14 -2.49 -21.52 -14.81
N ARG A 15 -3.26 -21.45 -15.89
CA ARG A 15 -4.68 -21.82 -15.86
C ARG A 15 -4.90 -23.28 -15.48
N ALA A 16 -4.10 -24.20 -16.02
CA ALA A 16 -4.17 -25.63 -15.69
C ALA A 16 -3.81 -25.90 -14.22
N GLN A 17 -2.80 -25.21 -13.66
CA GLN A 17 -2.45 -25.30 -12.26
C GLN A 17 -3.64 -24.89 -11.36
N VAL A 18 -4.28 -23.77 -11.66
CA VAL A 18 -5.42 -23.28 -10.86
C VAL A 18 -6.64 -24.21 -10.98
N ALA A 19 -6.86 -24.80 -12.15
CA ALA A 19 -7.96 -25.77 -12.36
C ALA A 19 -7.82 -27.04 -11.49
N GLN A 20 -6.60 -27.40 -11.10
CA GLN A 20 -6.32 -28.56 -10.25
C GLN A 20 -6.55 -28.27 -8.74
N LEU A 21 -6.70 -27.02 -8.34
CA LEU A 21 -6.95 -26.66 -6.96
C LEU A 21 -8.38 -27.06 -6.56
N THR A 22 -8.50 -27.84 -5.50
CA THR A 22 -9.80 -28.37 -5.01
C THR A 22 -10.45 -27.50 -3.95
N GLY A 23 -9.70 -26.57 -3.33
CA GLY A 23 -10.21 -25.72 -2.26
C GLY A 23 -9.12 -24.82 -1.65
N PRO A 24 -9.47 -24.07 -0.60
CA PRO A 24 -8.52 -23.25 0.14
C PRO A 24 -7.47 -24.12 0.86
N ALA A 25 -6.40 -23.48 1.30
CA ALA A 25 -5.33 -24.16 2.03
C ALA A 25 -5.84 -24.82 3.33
N PRO A 26 -5.40 -26.07 3.66
CA PRO A 26 -5.87 -26.77 4.85
C PRO A 26 -5.48 -26.06 6.14
N ALA A 27 -6.28 -26.31 7.20
CA ALA A 27 -6.10 -25.70 8.52
C ALA A 27 -4.98 -26.35 9.37
N ASP A 28 -4.50 -27.54 8.98
CA ASP A 28 -3.64 -28.39 9.79
C ASP A 28 -2.35 -27.70 10.27
N GLY A 29 -2.03 -27.88 11.54
CA GLY A 29 -0.82 -27.36 12.17
C GLY A 29 -0.79 -25.84 12.39
N ARG A 30 -1.91 -25.12 12.15
CA ARG A 30 -2.08 -23.69 12.39
C ARG A 30 -2.80 -23.39 13.70
N ARG A 31 -2.56 -22.21 14.27
CA ARG A 31 -3.34 -21.75 15.45
C ARG A 31 -4.79 -21.50 15.02
N ASP A 32 -5.77 -21.93 15.83
CA ASP A 32 -7.19 -21.64 15.58
C ASP A 32 -7.56 -20.27 16.18
N LEU A 33 -7.78 -19.28 15.33
CA LEU A 33 -8.20 -17.93 15.71
C LEU A 33 -9.55 -17.55 15.12
N ARG A 34 -10.33 -18.50 14.64
CA ARG A 34 -11.66 -18.29 14.04
C ARG A 34 -12.68 -17.68 14.99
N GLY A 35 -12.44 -17.80 16.29
CA GLY A 35 -13.32 -17.25 17.34
C GLY A 35 -13.20 -15.75 17.54
N LEU A 36 -12.17 -15.08 17.00
CA LEU A 36 -11.97 -13.65 17.15
C LEU A 36 -12.88 -12.82 16.23
N LEU A 37 -13.07 -11.54 16.58
CA LEU A 37 -13.90 -10.58 15.84
C LEU A 37 -13.15 -9.97 14.66
N TRP A 38 -12.60 -10.82 13.80
CA TRP A 38 -11.91 -10.39 12.58
C TRP A 38 -12.85 -9.65 11.64
N CYS A 39 -12.39 -8.54 11.08
CA CYS A 39 -13.09 -7.85 9.99
C CYS A 39 -12.11 -7.38 8.93
N SER A 40 -12.58 -7.26 7.70
CA SER A 40 -11.90 -6.52 6.63
C SER A 40 -12.50 -5.13 6.51
N ILE A 41 -11.66 -4.13 6.22
CA ILE A 41 -12.09 -2.80 5.80
C ILE A 41 -11.33 -2.49 4.50
N ASP A 42 -12.07 -2.31 3.39
CA ASP A 42 -11.48 -2.10 2.07
C ASP A 42 -12.43 -1.25 1.21
N ASN A 43 -12.21 -1.11 -0.11
CA ASN A 43 -13.19 -0.50 -1.00
C ASN A 43 -14.47 -1.37 -1.09
N ASP A 44 -15.60 -0.75 -1.44
CA ASP A 44 -16.89 -1.44 -1.53
C ASP A 44 -16.85 -2.61 -2.53
N ASP A 45 -16.13 -2.42 -3.63
CA ASP A 45 -16.00 -3.34 -4.75
C ASP A 45 -14.81 -4.31 -4.62
N SER A 46 -13.99 -4.21 -3.55
CA SER A 46 -12.85 -5.11 -3.33
C SER A 46 -13.31 -6.56 -3.14
N ARG A 47 -12.65 -7.47 -3.88
CA ARG A 47 -12.90 -8.90 -3.84
C ARG A 47 -11.66 -9.70 -3.41
N ASP A 48 -10.50 -9.12 -3.54
CA ASP A 48 -9.18 -9.66 -3.18
C ASP A 48 -8.76 -9.18 -1.78
N LEU A 49 -9.44 -9.72 -0.75
CA LEU A 49 -9.22 -9.32 0.63
C LEU A 49 -7.90 -9.90 1.16
N ASP A 50 -6.88 -9.08 1.18
CA ASP A 50 -5.53 -9.45 1.62
C ASP A 50 -5.38 -9.48 3.14
N GLN A 51 -6.15 -8.67 3.90
CA GLN A 51 -5.96 -8.49 5.33
C GLN A 51 -7.25 -8.44 6.13
N LEU A 52 -7.18 -8.95 7.38
CA LEU A 52 -8.15 -8.73 8.44
C LEU A 52 -7.45 -8.12 9.64
N SER A 53 -8.21 -7.39 10.44
CA SER A 53 -7.71 -6.85 11.71
C SER A 53 -8.66 -7.14 12.87
N VAL A 54 -8.09 -7.22 14.08
CA VAL A 54 -8.83 -7.35 15.33
C VAL A 54 -8.01 -6.79 16.48
N ALA A 55 -8.67 -6.14 17.43
CA ALA A 55 -8.07 -5.67 18.67
C ALA A 55 -8.36 -6.63 19.83
N GLN A 56 -7.41 -6.78 20.74
CA GLN A 56 -7.56 -7.47 22.01
C GLN A 56 -6.92 -6.65 23.13
N PRO A 57 -7.46 -6.65 24.35
CA PRO A 57 -6.78 -6.06 25.50
C PRO A 57 -5.40 -6.71 25.70
N SER A 58 -4.36 -5.90 25.93
CA SER A 58 -3.06 -6.43 26.32
C SER A 58 -3.09 -6.89 27.79
N THR A 59 -2.39 -7.97 28.07
CA THR A 59 -2.28 -8.59 29.40
C THR A 59 -0.82 -8.65 29.85
N GLY A 60 -0.60 -8.78 31.16
CA GLY A 60 0.76 -8.90 31.72
C GLY A 60 1.49 -7.58 31.87
N ALA A 61 2.77 -7.51 31.52
CA ALA A 61 3.64 -6.34 31.74
C ALA A 61 3.24 -5.09 30.91
N GLU A 62 2.43 -5.26 29.88
CA GLU A 62 1.95 -4.20 28.98
C GLU A 62 0.48 -3.84 29.25
N VAL A 63 0.04 -3.95 30.50
CA VAL A 63 -1.33 -3.59 30.93
C VAL A 63 -1.65 -2.14 30.54
N GLY A 64 -2.77 -1.97 29.82
CA GLY A 64 -3.23 -0.67 29.33
C GLY A 64 -2.81 -0.36 27.88
N GLY A 65 -2.03 -1.24 27.24
CA GLY A 65 -1.85 -1.25 25.80
C GLY A 65 -2.97 -1.99 25.09
N MET A 66 -3.00 -1.87 23.74
CA MET A 66 -3.90 -2.61 22.85
C MET A 66 -3.10 -3.59 22.01
N LYS A 67 -3.45 -4.88 22.09
CA LYS A 67 -2.90 -5.89 21.21
C LYS A 67 -3.67 -5.85 19.89
N ILE A 68 -2.96 -5.61 18.80
CA ILE A 68 -3.50 -5.64 17.44
C ILE A 68 -2.99 -6.90 16.75
N LEU A 69 -3.90 -7.63 16.11
CA LEU A 69 -3.59 -8.75 15.26
C LEU A 69 -4.01 -8.39 13.84
N VAL A 70 -3.07 -8.55 12.91
CA VAL A 70 -3.30 -8.39 11.47
C VAL A 70 -3.10 -9.75 10.82
N ALA A 71 -4.16 -10.31 10.23
CA ALA A 71 -4.10 -11.56 9.49
C ALA A 71 -3.91 -11.27 8.02
N ILE A 72 -2.88 -11.82 7.41
CA ILE A 72 -2.56 -11.70 5.98
C ILE A 72 -2.84 -13.02 5.28
N ALA A 73 -3.54 -12.98 4.16
CA ALA A 73 -3.86 -14.14 3.32
C ALA A 73 -2.62 -15.01 3.05
N ASP A 74 -2.66 -16.31 3.37
CA ASP A 74 -1.54 -17.24 3.14
C ASP A 74 -1.47 -17.70 1.68
N VAL A 75 -1.14 -16.77 0.78
CA VAL A 75 -1.04 -17.02 -0.67
C VAL A 75 0.00 -18.11 -0.99
N ASN A 76 1.13 -18.11 -0.29
CA ASN A 76 2.17 -19.12 -0.48
C ASN A 76 1.70 -20.55 -0.14
N ALA A 77 0.59 -20.73 0.56
CA ALA A 77 0.03 -22.06 0.78
C ALA A 77 -0.38 -22.74 -0.53
N LEU A 78 -0.90 -21.98 -1.49
CA LEU A 78 -1.38 -22.46 -2.79
C LEU A 78 -0.46 -22.08 -3.97
N VAL A 79 0.22 -20.94 -3.89
CA VAL A 79 1.14 -20.46 -4.93
C VAL A 79 2.58 -20.76 -4.51
N LYS A 80 3.08 -21.93 -4.92
CA LYS A 80 4.44 -22.36 -4.61
C LYS A 80 5.45 -21.63 -5.49
N ARG A 81 6.65 -21.38 -4.93
CA ARG A 81 7.77 -20.83 -5.69
C ARG A 81 8.01 -21.63 -6.98
N ASP A 82 8.33 -20.94 -8.06
CA ASP A 82 8.63 -21.47 -9.39
C ASP A 82 7.47 -22.21 -10.09
N SER A 83 6.25 -22.21 -9.50
CA SER A 83 5.06 -22.74 -10.17
C SER A 83 4.63 -21.81 -11.33
N PRO A 84 3.85 -22.30 -12.32
CA PRO A 84 3.39 -21.47 -13.44
C PRO A 84 2.65 -20.18 -13.03
N VAL A 85 1.87 -20.23 -11.94
CA VAL A 85 1.20 -19.03 -11.39
C VAL A 85 2.24 -18.10 -10.78
N ASP A 86 3.22 -18.63 -10.07
CA ASP A 86 4.30 -17.85 -9.47
C ASP A 86 5.18 -17.16 -10.51
N GLN A 87 5.48 -17.84 -11.62
CA GLN A 87 6.24 -17.26 -12.72
C GLN A 87 5.54 -16.06 -13.34
N HIS A 88 4.21 -16.13 -13.52
CA HIS A 88 3.40 -15.00 -13.96
C HIS A 88 3.41 -13.86 -12.93
N ALA A 89 3.22 -14.18 -11.65
CA ALA A 89 3.28 -13.20 -10.58
C ALA A 89 4.66 -12.53 -10.47
N ALA A 90 5.74 -13.28 -10.60
CA ALA A 90 7.10 -12.76 -10.60
C ALA A 90 7.39 -11.87 -11.83
N HIS A 91 6.82 -12.18 -12.99
CA HIS A 91 6.97 -11.38 -14.21
C HIS A 91 6.25 -10.04 -14.10
N ASN A 92 4.98 -10.05 -13.69
CA ASN A 92 4.15 -8.84 -13.58
C ASN A 92 4.41 -8.05 -12.30
N THR A 93 4.80 -8.71 -11.21
CA THR A 93 5.09 -8.21 -9.86
C THR A 93 3.95 -7.52 -9.12
N THR A 94 2.90 -7.08 -9.79
CA THR A 94 1.76 -6.39 -9.17
C THR A 94 0.48 -6.55 -9.99
N SER A 95 -0.67 -6.49 -9.35
CA SER A 95 -1.94 -6.22 -10.02
C SER A 95 -1.96 -4.78 -10.51
N ILE A 96 -2.61 -4.52 -11.66
CA ILE A 96 -2.70 -3.19 -12.26
C ILE A 96 -4.16 -2.77 -12.32
N TYR A 97 -4.47 -1.63 -11.69
CA TYR A 97 -5.82 -1.10 -11.54
C TYR A 97 -6.02 0.09 -12.47
N THR A 98 -6.64 -0.16 -13.63
CA THR A 98 -6.79 0.89 -14.65
C THR A 98 -8.08 1.71 -14.54
N GLY A 99 -8.95 1.39 -13.60
CA GLY A 99 -10.28 1.99 -13.51
C GLY A 99 -11.30 1.42 -14.50
N ALA A 100 -10.88 1.03 -15.70
CA ALA A 100 -11.74 0.33 -16.69
C ALA A 100 -11.67 -1.18 -16.52
N GLN A 101 -10.50 -1.71 -16.16
CA GLN A 101 -10.25 -3.14 -15.98
C GLN A 101 -9.12 -3.36 -14.98
N ILE A 102 -9.25 -4.38 -14.16
CA ILE A 102 -8.19 -4.87 -13.29
C ILE A 102 -7.44 -5.99 -14.04
N PHE A 103 -6.10 -5.89 -14.05
CA PHE A 103 -5.22 -6.97 -14.51
C PHE A 103 -4.58 -7.59 -13.27
N PRO A 104 -5.13 -8.69 -12.75
CA PRO A 104 -4.70 -9.25 -11.49
C PRO A 104 -3.34 -9.96 -11.63
N MET A 105 -2.51 -9.87 -10.58
CA MET A 105 -1.23 -10.60 -10.50
C MET A 105 -1.45 -12.11 -10.40
N LEU A 106 -2.49 -12.53 -9.73
CA LEU A 106 -2.89 -13.93 -9.57
C LEU A 106 -4.25 -14.16 -10.24
N PRO A 107 -4.51 -15.37 -10.81
CA PRO A 107 -5.83 -15.71 -11.33
C PRO A 107 -6.94 -15.46 -10.29
N GLU A 108 -8.09 -14.94 -10.71
CA GLU A 108 -9.19 -14.55 -9.83
C GLU A 108 -9.64 -15.67 -8.87
N ARG A 109 -9.65 -16.93 -9.34
CA ARG A 109 -9.94 -18.08 -8.48
C ARG A 109 -9.00 -18.19 -7.27
N LEU A 110 -7.79 -17.62 -7.36
CA LEU A 110 -6.90 -17.47 -6.21
C LEU A 110 -7.20 -16.18 -5.48
N SER A 111 -6.93 -15.02 -6.11
CA SER A 111 -6.92 -13.73 -5.45
C SER A 111 -8.27 -13.28 -4.89
N THR A 112 -9.40 -13.70 -5.51
CA THR A 112 -10.74 -13.28 -5.06
C THR A 112 -11.54 -14.42 -4.41
N ASP A 113 -11.01 -15.65 -4.39
CA ASP A 113 -11.68 -16.83 -3.83
C ASP A 113 -10.75 -17.56 -2.85
N LEU A 114 -9.90 -18.48 -3.33
CA LEU A 114 -9.23 -19.48 -2.49
C LEU A 114 -8.23 -18.89 -1.47
N THR A 115 -7.62 -17.75 -1.77
CA THR A 115 -6.71 -17.05 -0.85
C THR A 115 -7.31 -15.77 -0.28
N SER A 116 -8.37 -15.21 -0.86
CA SER A 116 -9.08 -14.06 -0.31
C SER A 116 -9.68 -14.38 1.05
N LEU A 117 -9.55 -13.45 2.00
CA LEU A 117 -10.10 -13.59 3.36
C LEU A 117 -11.59 -13.24 3.39
N ASN A 118 -12.37 -13.99 2.60
CA ASN A 118 -13.78 -13.75 2.38
C ASN A 118 -14.61 -13.88 3.65
N GLU A 119 -15.73 -13.15 3.68
CA GLU A 119 -16.64 -13.11 4.82
C GLU A 119 -17.24 -14.49 5.08
N ASN A 120 -17.30 -14.88 6.36
CA ASN A 120 -17.82 -16.14 6.88
C ASN A 120 -17.09 -17.42 6.42
N GLU A 121 -15.92 -17.29 5.78
CA GLU A 121 -15.13 -18.42 5.33
C GLU A 121 -13.87 -18.60 6.17
N ASP A 122 -13.49 -19.89 6.39
CA ASP A 122 -12.24 -20.23 7.05
C ASP A 122 -11.08 -20.10 6.06
N ARG A 123 -10.07 -19.33 6.43
CA ARG A 123 -8.89 -19.12 5.60
C ARG A 123 -7.59 -19.25 6.39
N ALA A 124 -6.60 -19.84 5.74
CA ALA A 124 -5.23 -19.81 6.24
C ALA A 124 -4.64 -18.41 6.13
N ALA A 125 -3.98 -17.98 7.19
CA ALA A 125 -3.33 -16.68 7.26
C ALA A 125 -1.97 -16.74 7.94
N VAL A 126 -1.11 -15.76 7.64
CA VAL A 126 0.02 -15.38 8.46
C VAL A 126 -0.42 -14.21 9.34
N VAL A 127 -0.40 -14.42 10.65
CA VAL A 127 -0.82 -13.39 11.61
C VAL A 127 0.40 -12.66 12.13
N ILE A 128 0.33 -11.34 12.10
CA ILE A 128 1.28 -10.41 12.67
C ILE A 128 0.60 -9.81 13.89
N GLU A 129 1.14 -10.11 15.08
CA GLU A 129 0.62 -9.66 16.36
C GLU A 129 1.59 -8.63 16.96
N TYR A 130 1.08 -7.51 17.48
CA TYR A 130 1.89 -6.50 18.17
C TYR A 130 1.04 -5.73 19.19
N VAL A 131 1.72 -5.24 20.23
CA VAL A 131 1.09 -4.41 21.26
C VAL A 131 1.37 -2.94 20.98
N VAL A 132 0.31 -2.14 20.91
CA VAL A 132 0.38 -0.69 20.80
C VAL A 132 0.21 -0.10 22.19
N ALA A 133 1.23 0.58 22.69
CA ALA A 133 1.17 1.30 23.96
C ALA A 133 0.36 2.61 23.82
N ARG A 134 0.02 3.24 24.94
CA ARG A 134 -0.75 4.51 24.94
C ARG A 134 -0.08 5.66 24.20
N ASP A 135 1.26 5.65 24.16
CA ASP A 135 2.08 6.64 23.43
C ASP A 135 2.28 6.27 21.95
N GLY A 136 1.64 5.22 21.47
CA GLY A 136 1.77 4.72 20.08
C GLY A 136 3.05 3.92 19.82
N SER A 137 3.88 3.63 20.83
CA SER A 137 5.02 2.74 20.65
C SER A 137 4.57 1.30 20.47
N ILE A 138 5.33 0.53 19.66
CA ILE A 138 5.11 -0.89 19.45
C ILE A 138 5.98 -1.67 20.42
N GLY A 139 5.32 -2.42 21.31
CA GLY A 139 5.96 -3.31 22.29
C GLY A 139 6.19 -4.72 21.75
N ALA A 140 5.81 -5.73 22.56
CA ALA A 140 5.95 -7.14 22.17
C ALA A 140 5.24 -7.44 20.86
N SER A 141 5.86 -8.28 20.04
CA SER A 141 5.32 -8.69 18.75
C SER A 141 5.65 -10.15 18.45
N ASP A 142 4.79 -10.80 17.68
CA ASP A 142 4.96 -12.19 17.24
C ASP A 142 4.43 -12.36 15.80
N VAL A 143 4.94 -13.36 15.10
CA VAL A 143 4.45 -13.75 13.76
C VAL A 143 4.25 -15.24 13.74
N TYR A 144 3.09 -15.69 13.27
CA TYR A 144 2.75 -17.11 13.22
C TYR A 144 1.67 -17.42 12.18
N GLN A 145 1.50 -18.71 11.87
CA GLN A 145 0.44 -19.18 10.98
C GLN A 145 -0.83 -19.52 11.78
N ALA A 146 -1.99 -19.09 11.25
CA ALA A 146 -3.29 -19.32 11.86
C ALA A 146 -4.37 -19.66 10.83
N VAL A 147 -5.52 -20.11 11.33
CA VAL A 147 -6.80 -20.13 10.60
C VAL A 147 -7.68 -19.05 11.20
N VAL A 148 -8.22 -18.21 10.32
CA VAL A 148 -9.07 -17.08 10.68
C VAL A 148 -10.41 -17.18 9.97
N ARG A 149 -11.41 -16.41 10.46
CA ARG A 149 -12.71 -16.26 9.80
C ARG A 149 -13.12 -14.81 9.85
N ASN A 150 -13.27 -14.19 8.68
CA ASN A 150 -13.79 -12.84 8.55
C ASN A 150 -15.26 -12.79 9.02
N ARG A 151 -15.57 -11.92 9.98
CA ARG A 151 -16.91 -11.79 10.57
C ARG A 151 -17.73 -10.70 9.91
N ALA A 152 -17.06 -9.73 9.28
CA ALA A 152 -17.70 -8.64 8.56
C ALA A 152 -16.78 -8.09 7.46
N LYS A 153 -17.30 -8.03 6.23
CA LYS A 153 -16.70 -7.26 5.14
C LYS A 153 -17.22 -5.82 5.24
N LEU A 154 -16.33 -4.88 5.51
CA LEU A 154 -16.65 -3.48 5.73
C LEU A 154 -16.02 -2.59 4.65
N ALA A 155 -16.62 -1.42 4.41
CA ALA A 155 -16.21 -0.48 3.39
C ALA A 155 -15.65 0.81 3.98
N TYR A 156 -14.56 1.34 3.40
CA TYR A 156 -13.92 2.58 3.83
C TYR A 156 -14.90 3.76 3.99
N PRO A 157 -15.81 4.07 3.02
CA PRO A 157 -16.66 5.23 3.13
C PRO A 157 -17.60 5.16 4.34
N SER A 158 -18.25 4.02 4.54
CA SER A 158 -19.27 3.86 5.59
C SER A 158 -18.65 3.78 6.99
N VAL A 159 -17.52 3.06 7.13
CA VAL A 159 -16.79 2.98 8.42
C VAL A 159 -16.14 4.31 8.75
N GLY A 160 -15.55 5.00 7.76
CA GLY A 160 -14.95 6.32 7.95
C GLY A 160 -15.98 7.33 8.45
N ALA A 161 -17.11 7.46 7.75
CA ALA A 161 -18.19 8.35 8.15
C ALA A 161 -18.72 8.06 9.57
N TRP A 162 -18.84 6.78 9.94
CA TRP A 162 -19.27 6.39 11.28
C TRP A 162 -18.21 6.76 12.36
N LEU A 163 -16.94 6.48 12.13
CA LEU A 163 -15.86 6.79 13.07
C LEU A 163 -15.69 8.31 13.27
N GLU A 164 -15.93 9.09 12.22
CA GLU A 164 -15.89 10.56 12.22
C GLU A 164 -17.16 11.21 12.81
N GLY A 165 -18.22 10.40 13.05
CA GLY A 165 -19.50 10.89 13.55
C GLY A 165 -20.35 11.63 12.50
N SER A 166 -20.00 11.52 11.21
CA SER A 166 -20.69 12.14 10.08
C SER A 166 -21.75 11.22 9.43
N GLY A 167 -21.77 9.92 9.80
CA GLY A 167 -22.70 8.93 9.28
C GLY A 167 -23.14 7.91 10.33
N PRO A 168 -24.19 7.10 10.01
CA PRO A 168 -24.67 6.05 10.89
C PRO A 168 -23.70 4.87 10.97
N MET A 169 -23.81 4.06 12.02
CA MET A 169 -23.09 2.80 12.13
C MET A 169 -23.51 1.84 11.00
N PRO A 170 -22.55 1.27 10.25
CA PRO A 170 -22.85 0.30 9.22
C PRO A 170 -23.61 -0.93 9.76
N PRO A 171 -24.67 -1.43 9.06
CA PRO A 171 -25.45 -2.59 9.51
C PRO A 171 -24.58 -3.85 9.75
N ALA A 172 -23.54 -4.05 8.95
CA ALA A 172 -22.62 -5.18 9.12
C ALA A 172 -21.86 -5.15 10.46
N ILE A 173 -21.58 -3.98 11.02
CA ILE A 173 -20.99 -3.84 12.36
C ILE A 173 -22.04 -4.22 13.43
N ALA A 174 -23.27 -3.71 13.30
CA ALA A 174 -24.36 -3.99 14.24
C ALA A 174 -24.76 -5.48 14.29
N ALA A 175 -24.60 -6.18 13.17
CA ALA A 175 -24.93 -7.60 13.04
C ALA A 175 -23.96 -8.52 13.82
N VAL A 176 -22.75 -8.04 14.17
CA VAL A 176 -21.73 -8.85 14.86
C VAL A 176 -21.56 -8.35 16.30
N PRO A 177 -22.05 -9.08 17.32
CA PRO A 177 -21.93 -8.65 18.71
C PRO A 177 -20.50 -8.37 19.14
N GLY A 178 -20.25 -7.19 19.70
CA GLY A 178 -18.93 -6.74 20.17
C GLY A 178 -18.03 -6.13 19.10
N LEU A 179 -18.39 -6.18 17.80
CA LEU A 179 -17.57 -5.64 16.72
C LEU A 179 -17.47 -4.11 16.79
N GLU A 180 -18.54 -3.40 17.17
CA GLU A 180 -18.50 -1.95 17.39
C GLU A 180 -17.40 -1.55 18.36
N GLN A 181 -17.40 -2.16 19.54
CA GLN A 181 -16.40 -1.86 20.56
C GLN A 181 -14.98 -2.22 20.07
N ASN A 182 -14.85 -3.35 19.37
CA ASN A 182 -13.57 -3.77 18.81
C ASN A 182 -13.02 -2.77 17.80
N LEU A 183 -13.85 -2.25 16.89
CA LEU A 183 -13.45 -1.25 15.90
C LEU A 183 -13.08 0.09 16.55
N ARG A 184 -13.79 0.52 17.61
CA ARG A 184 -13.38 1.71 18.37
C ARG A 184 -12.02 1.53 19.07
N GLN A 185 -11.72 0.33 19.54
CA GLN A 185 -10.41 -0.02 20.09
C GLN A 185 -9.31 -0.02 19.01
N GLN A 186 -9.61 -0.56 17.83
CA GLN A 186 -8.71 -0.51 16.68
C GLN A 186 -8.43 0.94 16.27
N ASP A 187 -9.47 1.76 16.17
CA ASP A 187 -9.32 3.18 15.83
C ASP A 187 -8.47 3.94 16.86
N ALA A 188 -8.69 3.71 18.15
CA ALA A 188 -7.87 4.34 19.20
C ALA A 188 -6.39 3.94 19.10
N ALA A 189 -6.10 2.67 18.81
CA ALA A 189 -4.73 2.18 18.60
C ALA A 189 -4.10 2.78 17.33
N ALA A 190 -4.85 2.87 16.22
CA ALA A 190 -4.38 3.48 14.98
C ALA A 190 -4.06 4.98 15.16
N GLN A 191 -4.92 5.72 15.89
CA GLN A 191 -4.66 7.13 16.18
C GLN A 191 -3.39 7.32 17.05
N ALA A 192 -3.12 6.40 17.98
CA ALA A 192 -1.88 6.47 18.78
C ALA A 192 -0.63 6.20 17.89
N LEU A 193 -0.70 5.20 17.00
CA LEU A 193 0.36 4.92 16.02
C LEU A 193 0.60 6.10 15.09
N LYS A 194 -0.48 6.68 14.54
CA LYS A 194 -0.42 7.85 13.66
C LYS A 194 0.25 9.02 14.34
N LYS A 195 -0.23 9.39 15.53
CA LYS A 195 0.32 10.50 16.32
C LYS A 195 1.83 10.33 16.50
N ARG A 196 2.27 9.15 16.95
CA ARG A 196 3.70 8.87 17.15
C ARG A 196 4.52 8.98 15.87
N ARG A 197 4.01 8.45 14.74
CA ARG A 197 4.72 8.56 13.46
C ARG A 197 4.89 10.01 13.01
N HIS A 198 3.84 10.84 13.16
CA HIS A 198 3.90 12.26 12.83
C HIS A 198 4.85 13.03 13.75
N GLU A 199 4.89 12.72 15.05
CA GLU A 199 5.90 13.23 15.98
C GLU A 199 7.34 12.85 15.58
N GLN A 200 7.52 11.78 14.81
CA GLN A 200 8.79 11.32 14.26
C GLN A 200 9.05 11.84 12.84
N GLY A 201 8.16 12.66 12.28
CA GLY A 201 8.29 13.28 10.97
C GLY A 201 7.63 12.51 9.82
N ALA A 202 6.66 11.61 10.09
CA ALA A 202 5.83 11.06 9.02
C ALA A 202 5.04 12.19 8.34
N LEU A 203 5.12 12.26 7.01
CA LEU A 203 4.62 13.41 6.27
C LEU A 203 3.11 13.33 6.04
N THR A 204 2.41 14.41 6.39
CA THR A 204 1.02 14.64 6.01
C THR A 204 0.98 15.13 4.57
N LEU A 205 0.67 14.24 3.64
CA LEU A 205 0.55 14.56 2.21
C LEU A 205 -0.85 14.17 1.74
N THR A 206 -1.52 15.10 1.06
CA THR A 206 -2.85 14.89 0.49
C THR A 206 -2.75 15.07 -1.01
N THR A 207 -2.93 14.00 -1.78
CA THR A 207 -2.97 14.07 -3.24
C THR A 207 -4.40 13.80 -3.72
N ILE A 208 -4.85 14.58 -4.71
CA ILE A 208 -6.13 14.31 -5.35
C ILE A 208 -5.90 13.24 -6.42
N GLU A 209 -6.46 12.05 -6.19
CA GLU A 209 -6.51 10.99 -7.18
C GLU A 209 -7.91 10.91 -7.77
N ALA A 210 -7.99 11.03 -9.10
CA ALA A 210 -9.24 10.91 -9.83
C ALA A 210 -9.45 9.45 -10.26
N ARG A 211 -10.60 8.85 -9.91
CA ARG A 211 -11.05 7.54 -10.40
C ARG A 211 -12.10 7.73 -11.48
N PRO A 212 -11.97 7.07 -12.64
CA PRO A 212 -13.04 7.03 -13.63
C PRO A 212 -14.29 6.36 -13.05
N VAL A 213 -15.44 7.00 -13.25
CA VAL A 213 -16.76 6.46 -12.88
C VAL A 213 -17.47 6.05 -14.16
N PHE A 214 -17.88 4.79 -14.22
CA PHE A 214 -18.60 4.23 -15.36
C PHE A 214 -20.07 4.04 -15.00
N ARG A 215 -20.96 4.12 -16.00
CA ARG A 215 -22.35 3.71 -15.91
C ARG A 215 -22.46 2.20 -16.12
N ASP A 216 -23.66 1.66 -15.91
CA ASP A 216 -23.94 0.22 -16.11
C ASP A 216 -23.71 -0.26 -17.55
N ASP A 217 -23.65 0.65 -18.52
CA ASP A 217 -23.37 0.39 -19.93
C ASP A 217 -21.88 0.54 -20.30
N ASP A 218 -20.98 0.55 -19.31
CA ASP A 218 -19.54 0.77 -19.44
C ASP A 218 -19.15 2.13 -20.04
N THR A 219 -20.08 3.09 -20.13
CA THR A 219 -19.75 4.45 -20.56
C THR A 219 -19.16 5.27 -19.41
N LEU A 220 -18.08 5.99 -19.68
CA LEU A 220 -17.47 6.91 -18.72
C LEU A 220 -18.41 8.07 -18.42
N SER A 221 -18.78 8.24 -17.15
CA SER A 221 -19.71 9.29 -16.72
C SER A 221 -19.04 10.46 -16.01
N ASP A 222 -18.01 10.19 -15.22
CA ASP A 222 -17.35 11.20 -14.38
C ASP A 222 -15.94 10.77 -13.96
N LEU A 223 -15.24 11.68 -13.28
CA LEU A 223 -14.00 11.43 -12.53
C LEU A 223 -14.25 11.81 -11.07
N ALA A 224 -14.44 10.82 -10.21
CA ALA A 224 -14.61 11.04 -8.78
C ALA A 224 -13.25 11.15 -8.06
N GLU A 225 -13.17 12.04 -7.09
CA GLU A 225 -12.00 12.10 -6.20
C GLU A 225 -12.03 10.95 -5.21
N GLN A 226 -10.91 10.25 -5.08
CA GLN A 226 -10.75 9.27 -4.02
C GLN A 226 -10.59 10.00 -2.69
N GLN A 227 -11.53 9.78 -1.79
CA GLN A 227 -11.50 10.41 -0.46
C GLN A 227 -10.73 9.52 0.52
N PHE A 228 -9.73 10.10 1.17
CA PHE A 228 -9.10 9.52 2.35
C PHE A 228 -9.94 9.89 3.57
N ASN A 229 -10.23 8.91 4.42
CA ASN A 229 -11.02 9.07 5.63
C ASN A 229 -10.39 8.30 6.79
N ARG A 230 -10.98 8.39 7.99
CA ARG A 230 -10.47 7.76 9.20
C ARG A 230 -10.33 6.25 9.10
N ALA A 231 -11.14 5.57 8.30
CA ALA A 231 -11.04 4.13 8.10
C ALA A 231 -9.86 3.75 7.19
N THR A 232 -9.59 4.54 6.14
CA THR A 232 -8.38 4.35 5.30
C THR A 232 -7.11 4.59 6.11
N GLU A 233 -7.08 5.61 6.97
CA GLU A 233 -5.97 5.91 7.87
C GLU A 233 -5.74 4.78 8.88
N LEU A 234 -6.82 4.21 9.46
CA LEU A 234 -6.74 3.09 10.40
C LEU A 234 -6.02 1.90 9.78
N ILE A 235 -6.42 1.50 8.57
CA ILE A 235 -5.80 0.39 7.87
C ILE A 235 -4.36 0.71 7.46
N GLU A 236 -4.10 1.92 6.96
CA GLU A 236 -2.73 2.36 6.64
C GLU A 236 -1.80 2.24 7.85
N ASP A 237 -2.19 2.78 9.01
CA ASP A 237 -1.38 2.75 10.23
C ASP A 237 -1.09 1.31 10.69
N PHE A 238 -2.09 0.42 10.61
CA PHE A 238 -1.90 -0.99 10.93
C PHE A 238 -0.98 -1.70 9.94
N MET A 239 -1.10 -1.40 8.64
CA MET A 239 -0.22 -2.00 7.63
C MET A 239 1.22 -1.49 7.75
N VAL A 240 1.42 -0.21 8.05
CA VAL A 240 2.76 0.34 8.32
C VAL A 240 3.38 -0.34 9.54
N ALA A 241 2.64 -0.49 10.64
CA ALA A 241 3.09 -1.16 11.86
C ALA A 241 3.42 -2.63 11.60
N ALA A 242 2.52 -3.38 10.94
CA ALA A 242 2.70 -4.80 10.62
C ALA A 242 3.93 -5.02 9.71
N ASN A 243 4.10 -4.21 8.68
CA ASN A 243 5.27 -4.25 7.81
C ASN A 243 6.58 -4.00 8.57
N GLY A 244 6.59 -3.06 9.53
CA GLY A 244 7.73 -2.82 10.41
C GLY A 244 8.02 -4.01 11.33
N VAL A 245 6.99 -4.65 11.87
CA VAL A 245 7.14 -5.87 12.71
C VAL A 245 7.76 -7.00 11.89
N VAL A 246 7.28 -7.26 10.67
CA VAL A 246 7.84 -8.31 9.79
C VAL A 246 9.30 -8.00 9.45
N ALA A 247 9.62 -6.75 9.15
CA ALA A 247 10.98 -6.32 8.85
C ALA A 247 11.94 -6.65 10.01
N ARG A 248 11.59 -6.24 11.24
CA ARG A 248 12.37 -6.54 12.45
C ARG A 248 12.41 -8.03 12.78
N TYR A 249 11.30 -8.75 12.57
CA TYR A 249 11.24 -10.19 12.77
C TYR A 249 12.26 -10.93 11.90
N LEU A 250 12.33 -10.61 10.60
CA LEU A 250 13.28 -11.23 9.67
C LEU A 250 14.73 -10.87 10.00
N ALA A 251 15.00 -9.60 10.29
CA ALA A 251 16.32 -9.16 10.74
C ALA A 251 16.76 -9.88 12.02
N GLY A 252 15.87 -10.02 13.02
CA GLY A 252 16.13 -10.75 14.26
C GLY A 252 16.34 -12.26 14.07
N LYS A 253 15.88 -12.83 12.94
CA LYS A 253 16.17 -14.22 12.54
C LYS A 253 17.48 -14.35 11.74
N GLY A 254 18.17 -13.25 11.47
CA GLY A 254 19.39 -13.24 10.67
C GLY A 254 19.15 -13.55 9.18
N LEU A 255 18.00 -13.14 8.63
CA LEU A 255 17.63 -13.38 7.25
C LEU A 255 17.66 -12.08 6.45
N SER A 256 18.31 -12.11 5.29
CA SER A 256 18.19 -11.07 4.28
C SER A 256 16.75 -10.98 3.77
N SER A 257 16.28 -9.76 3.51
CA SER A 257 14.90 -9.55 3.07
C SER A 257 14.75 -8.31 2.19
N LEU A 258 13.68 -8.30 1.40
CA LEU A 258 13.30 -7.12 0.64
C LEU A 258 12.82 -6.01 1.59
N ARG A 259 13.27 -4.78 1.33
CA ARG A 259 12.80 -3.58 2.00
C ARG A 259 12.18 -2.63 0.99
N ARG A 260 11.15 -1.91 1.43
CA ARG A 260 10.58 -0.81 0.67
C ARG A 260 11.12 0.49 1.23
N VAL A 261 11.91 1.21 0.44
CA VAL A 261 12.60 2.41 0.90
C VAL A 261 12.21 3.64 0.07
N VAL A 262 12.21 4.79 0.73
CA VAL A 262 12.25 6.11 0.11
C VAL A 262 13.43 6.83 0.73
N ARG A 263 14.45 7.09 -0.06
CA ARG A 263 15.69 7.71 0.42
C ARG A 263 15.45 9.15 0.84
N THR A 264 16.38 9.68 1.57
CA THR A 264 16.48 11.11 1.83
C THR A 264 16.42 11.88 0.51
N PRO A 265 15.60 12.94 0.40
CA PRO A 265 15.37 13.62 -0.88
C PRO A 265 16.62 14.30 -1.44
N GLU A 266 17.10 13.89 -2.59
CA GLU A 266 18.20 14.57 -3.30
C GLU A 266 17.84 15.99 -3.71
N LYS A 267 16.54 16.25 -3.92
CA LYS A 267 16.02 17.58 -4.33
C LYS A 267 15.59 18.42 -3.12
N TRP A 268 16.13 18.13 -1.94
CA TRP A 268 15.83 18.87 -0.71
C TRP A 268 15.95 20.40 -0.86
N PRO A 269 16.98 20.98 -1.53
CA PRO A 269 17.06 22.43 -1.73
C PRO A 269 15.82 23.02 -2.42
N ARG A 270 15.17 22.26 -3.33
CA ARG A 270 13.92 22.72 -3.97
C ARG A 270 12.73 22.70 -3.01
N ILE A 271 12.71 21.79 -2.02
CA ILE A 271 11.70 21.79 -0.96
C ILE A 271 11.91 23.01 -0.05
N VAL A 272 13.18 23.34 0.27
CA VAL A 272 13.55 24.55 1.03
C VAL A 272 13.09 25.81 0.29
N ASP A 273 13.31 25.90 -1.03
CA ASP A 273 12.83 27.01 -1.85
C ASP A 273 11.30 27.17 -1.81
N LEU A 274 10.55 26.05 -1.90
CA LEU A 274 9.09 26.05 -1.80
C LEU A 274 8.61 26.56 -0.43
N ALA A 275 9.28 26.15 0.64
CA ALA A 275 8.95 26.62 1.98
C ALA A 275 9.24 28.13 2.13
N ALA A 276 10.36 28.59 1.58
CA ALA A 276 10.74 30.01 1.61
C ALA A 276 9.72 30.90 0.89
N GLN A 277 9.14 30.47 -0.23
CA GLN A 277 8.08 31.20 -0.96
C GLN A 277 6.84 31.44 -0.10
N THR A 278 6.59 30.58 0.91
CA THR A 278 5.49 30.74 1.88
C THR A 278 5.92 31.40 3.19
N GLY A 279 7.13 32.00 3.22
CA GLY A 279 7.67 32.66 4.40
C GLY A 279 8.17 31.73 5.50
N HIS A 280 8.35 30.43 5.18
CA HIS A 280 8.84 29.43 6.14
C HIS A 280 10.28 29.02 5.82
N ARG A 281 11.09 28.81 6.88
CA ARG A 281 12.48 28.39 6.73
C ARG A 281 12.65 26.94 7.19
N LEU A 282 13.03 26.07 6.25
CA LEU A 282 13.48 24.70 6.55
C LEU A 282 15.00 24.68 6.75
N PRO A 283 15.54 23.69 7.49
CA PRO A 283 16.97 23.42 7.58
C PRO A 283 17.62 23.18 6.21
N ASP A 284 18.91 23.43 6.09
CA ASP A 284 19.66 23.16 4.85
C ASP A 284 19.83 21.65 4.61
N ASP A 285 19.96 20.86 5.68
CA ASP A 285 19.95 19.40 5.62
C ASP A 285 18.53 18.85 5.74
N PRO A 286 18.23 17.72 5.06
CA PRO A 286 16.91 17.09 5.11
C PRO A 286 16.47 16.71 6.52
N ASP A 287 15.34 17.27 6.94
CA ASP A 287 14.71 17.05 8.24
C ASP A 287 13.22 16.77 8.03
N ALA A 288 12.81 15.53 8.30
CA ALA A 288 11.44 15.08 8.11
C ALA A 288 10.47 15.74 9.13
N VAL A 289 10.92 16.00 10.36
CA VAL A 289 10.09 16.64 11.39
C VAL A 289 9.82 18.10 11.02
N ALA A 290 10.84 18.84 10.63
CA ALA A 290 10.69 20.23 10.18
C ALA A 290 9.81 20.33 8.93
N LEU A 291 9.93 19.37 8.00
CA LEU A 291 9.08 19.30 6.81
C LEU A 291 7.62 19.04 7.20
N GLU A 292 7.35 18.08 8.10
CA GLU A 292 6.00 17.79 8.58
C GLU A 292 5.37 18.99 9.28
N GLU A 293 6.10 19.69 10.16
CA GLU A 293 5.60 20.88 10.83
C GLU A 293 5.19 21.98 9.83
N TRP A 294 5.98 22.15 8.76
CA TRP A 294 5.63 23.09 7.70
C TRP A 294 4.39 22.64 6.93
N LEU A 295 4.29 21.35 6.56
CA LEU A 295 3.13 20.80 5.83
C LEU A 295 1.84 20.95 6.65
N LEU A 296 1.86 20.65 7.95
CA LEU A 296 0.71 20.81 8.85
C LEU A 296 0.26 22.27 8.92
N ARG A 297 1.20 23.22 9.03
CA ARG A 297 0.91 24.64 9.02
C ARG A 297 0.26 25.05 7.69
N ARG A 298 0.83 24.64 6.57
CA ARG A 298 0.27 24.94 5.24
C ARG A 298 -1.12 24.37 5.06
N ARG A 299 -1.36 23.15 5.53
CA ARG A 299 -2.69 22.53 5.50
C ARG A 299 -3.72 23.33 6.29
N ALA A 300 -3.34 23.88 7.44
CA ALA A 300 -4.23 24.68 8.26
C ALA A 300 -4.51 26.08 7.67
N GLU A 301 -3.48 26.71 7.09
CA GLU A 301 -3.58 28.06 6.53
C GLU A 301 -4.27 28.09 5.16
N ASP A 302 -4.04 27.09 4.31
CA ASP A 302 -4.54 27.01 2.94
C ASP A 302 -4.94 25.59 2.54
N PRO A 303 -6.03 25.06 3.12
CA PRO A 303 -6.47 23.69 2.87
C PRO A 303 -6.90 23.45 1.42
N GLN A 304 -7.31 24.50 0.70
CA GLN A 304 -7.78 24.40 -0.69
C GLN A 304 -6.62 24.08 -1.66
N HIS A 305 -5.44 24.68 -1.45
CA HIS A 305 -4.28 24.49 -2.33
C HIS A 305 -3.26 23.49 -1.76
N PHE A 306 -3.49 23.00 -0.56
CA PHE A 306 -2.62 22.01 0.08
C PHE A 306 -2.38 20.74 -0.75
N PRO A 307 -3.39 20.18 -1.47
CA PRO A 307 -3.14 19.03 -2.34
C PRO A 307 -2.13 19.29 -3.47
N ASP A 308 -2.06 20.52 -3.97
CA ASP A 308 -1.12 20.89 -5.02
C ASP A 308 0.30 21.01 -4.49
N LEU A 309 0.44 21.62 -3.31
CA LEU A 309 1.70 21.65 -2.57
C LEU A 309 2.18 20.25 -2.25
N SER A 310 1.29 19.39 -1.74
CA SER A 310 1.60 17.98 -1.46
C SER A 310 2.13 17.25 -2.70
N LEU A 311 1.48 17.43 -3.84
CA LEU A 311 1.92 16.84 -5.11
C LEU A 311 3.31 17.36 -5.52
N ALA A 312 3.60 18.64 -5.33
CA ALA A 312 4.92 19.22 -5.62
C ALA A 312 5.98 18.60 -4.71
N VAL A 313 5.71 18.48 -3.41
CA VAL A 313 6.60 17.84 -2.43
C VAL A 313 6.82 16.37 -2.78
N VAL A 314 5.77 15.58 -3.06
CA VAL A 314 5.88 14.16 -3.48
C VAL A 314 6.82 13.99 -4.68
N LYS A 315 6.72 14.86 -5.69
CA LYS A 315 7.61 14.83 -6.87
C LYS A 315 9.08 15.14 -6.54
N LEU A 316 9.33 15.83 -5.44
CA LEU A 316 10.68 16.20 -4.98
C LEU A 316 11.28 15.19 -3.98
N LEU A 317 10.44 14.45 -3.24
CA LEU A 317 10.88 13.37 -2.33
C LEU A 317 11.62 12.24 -3.07
N GLY A 318 11.31 12.04 -4.34
CA GLY A 318 11.84 10.92 -5.10
C GLY A 318 10.88 9.72 -5.12
N ARG A 319 11.35 8.64 -5.76
CA ARG A 319 10.56 7.41 -5.89
C ARG A 319 10.86 6.41 -4.79
N GLY A 320 9.89 5.61 -4.45
CA GLY A 320 10.13 4.42 -3.66
C GLY A 320 10.83 3.33 -4.49
N GLU A 321 11.65 2.53 -3.85
CA GLU A 321 12.35 1.41 -4.47
C GLU A 321 12.38 0.20 -3.55
N TYR A 322 12.61 -0.98 -4.13
CA TYR A 322 12.92 -2.19 -3.36
C TYR A 322 14.43 -2.37 -3.31
N VAL A 323 14.94 -2.69 -2.13
CA VAL A 323 16.34 -3.02 -1.91
C VAL A 323 16.43 -4.30 -1.07
N VAL A 324 17.59 -4.96 -1.12
CA VAL A 324 17.90 -6.03 -0.16
C VAL A 324 18.56 -5.41 1.06
N GLU A 325 18.12 -5.81 2.23
CA GLU A 325 18.78 -5.49 3.49
C GLU A 325 19.33 -6.77 4.09
N HIS A 326 20.64 -6.77 4.39
CA HIS A 326 21.32 -7.88 5.04
C HIS A 326 21.29 -7.73 6.56
N PRO A 327 21.32 -8.85 7.30
CA PRO A 327 21.33 -8.81 8.76
C PRO A 327 22.51 -7.98 9.30
N GLY A 328 22.19 -7.03 10.18
CA GLY A 328 23.20 -6.16 10.82
C GLY A 328 23.56 -4.90 10.01
N GLU A 329 23.02 -4.70 8.83
CA GLU A 329 23.16 -3.44 8.10
C GLU A 329 22.27 -2.34 8.70
N ILE A 330 22.67 -1.09 8.50
CA ILE A 330 21.85 0.07 8.86
C ILE A 330 20.74 0.21 7.84
N ALA A 331 19.50 0.15 8.30
CA ALA A 331 18.33 0.29 7.45
C ALA A 331 18.30 1.66 6.76
N THR A 332 18.05 1.68 5.45
CA THR A 332 17.87 2.92 4.68
C THR A 332 16.61 3.67 5.12
N GLY A 333 15.56 2.93 5.45
CA GLY A 333 14.28 3.46 5.91
C GLY A 333 13.40 4.07 4.81
N HIS A 334 12.25 4.60 5.24
CA HIS A 334 11.28 5.25 4.37
C HIS A 334 11.02 6.68 4.84
N PHE A 335 11.67 7.66 4.20
CA PHE A 335 11.67 9.06 4.63
C PHE A 335 10.24 9.60 4.84
N GLY A 336 9.35 9.42 3.86
CA GLY A 336 7.99 9.96 3.95
C GLY A 336 7.09 9.32 5.02
N LEU A 337 7.38 8.09 5.47
CA LEU A 337 6.66 7.41 6.54
C LEU A 337 7.35 7.55 7.92
N ALA A 338 8.53 8.12 7.96
CA ALA A 338 9.39 8.23 9.15
C ALA A 338 9.61 6.86 9.84
N VAL A 339 9.81 5.80 9.07
CA VAL A 339 10.10 4.45 9.58
C VAL A 339 11.44 3.95 9.06
N GLN A 340 12.23 3.32 9.95
CA GLN A 340 13.52 2.75 9.60
C GLN A 340 13.35 1.35 8.99
N ASP A 341 12.63 0.48 9.69
CA ASP A 341 12.36 -0.89 9.25
C ASP A 341 11.04 -0.94 8.49
N TYR A 342 11.10 -1.11 7.18
CA TYR A 342 9.88 -1.18 6.38
C TYR A 342 10.01 -2.15 5.22
N THR A 343 9.09 -3.10 5.16
CA THR A 343 8.95 -4.03 4.04
C THR A 343 7.52 -3.98 3.50
N HIS A 344 7.27 -4.65 2.38
CA HIS A 344 5.92 -4.98 1.96
C HIS A 344 5.63 -6.45 2.26
N SER A 345 4.61 -6.72 3.08
CA SER A 345 4.25 -8.08 3.51
C SER A 345 2.74 -8.26 3.74
N THR A 346 1.91 -7.26 3.40
CA THR A 346 0.50 -7.19 3.80
C THR A 346 -0.49 -7.36 2.65
N ALA A 347 -0.01 -7.50 1.40
CA ALA A 347 -0.87 -7.64 0.22
C ALA A 347 -0.35 -8.68 -0.79
N PRO A 348 -0.17 -9.96 -0.41
CA PRO A 348 0.44 -10.99 -1.26
C PRO A 348 -0.43 -11.45 -2.44
N ASN A 349 -1.75 -11.17 -2.45
CA ASN A 349 -2.61 -11.44 -3.61
C ASN A 349 -2.32 -10.52 -4.79
N ARG A 350 -1.82 -9.30 -4.50
CA ARG A 350 -1.66 -8.24 -5.50
C ARG A 350 -0.25 -7.66 -5.63
N ARG A 351 0.72 -8.05 -4.76
CA ARG A 351 2.12 -7.61 -4.86
C ARG A 351 3.09 -8.77 -4.64
N PHE A 352 3.96 -9.00 -5.60
CA PHE A 352 4.95 -10.08 -5.54
C PHE A 352 5.99 -9.93 -4.42
N PRO A 353 6.50 -8.72 -4.09
CA PRO A 353 7.38 -8.55 -2.93
C PRO A 353 6.78 -9.05 -1.62
N ASP A 354 5.47 -8.89 -1.42
CA ASP A 354 4.74 -9.38 -0.25
C ASP A 354 4.71 -10.91 -0.21
N LEU A 355 4.52 -11.56 -1.36
CA LEU A 355 4.59 -13.01 -1.48
C LEU A 355 6.01 -13.54 -1.20
N VAL A 356 7.05 -12.84 -1.65
CA VAL A 356 8.46 -13.14 -1.33
C VAL A 356 8.71 -13.00 0.17
N ALA A 357 8.27 -11.90 0.78
CA ALA A 357 8.37 -11.69 2.23
C ALA A 357 7.64 -12.78 3.01
N GLN A 358 6.43 -13.16 2.59
CA GLN A 358 5.65 -14.24 3.21
C GLN A 358 6.37 -15.59 3.17
N ARG A 359 7.05 -15.93 2.06
CA ARG A 359 7.87 -17.13 1.94
C ARG A 359 9.04 -17.11 2.91
N THR A 360 9.70 -15.98 3.03
CA THR A 360 10.85 -15.81 3.94
C THR A 360 10.39 -15.93 5.41
N VAL A 361 9.26 -15.32 5.76
CA VAL A 361 8.64 -15.47 7.10
C VAL A 361 8.32 -16.92 7.40
N LYS A 362 7.68 -17.64 6.46
CA LYS A 362 7.29 -19.05 6.67
C LYS A 362 8.50 -19.96 6.79
N ALA A 363 9.59 -19.71 6.07
CA ALA A 363 10.83 -20.45 6.24
C ALA A 363 11.44 -20.21 7.64
N ALA A 364 11.43 -18.96 8.13
CA ALA A 364 11.85 -18.64 9.49
C ALA A 364 11.03 -19.35 10.58
N LEU A 365 9.71 -19.41 10.41
CA LEU A 365 8.79 -20.11 11.34
C LEU A 365 9.04 -21.61 11.37
N ASN A 366 9.31 -22.24 10.24
CA ASN A 366 9.58 -23.67 10.14
C ASN A 366 10.94 -24.04 10.77
N SER A 367 11.96 -23.22 10.60
CA SER A 367 13.28 -23.42 11.22
C SER A 367 13.20 -23.37 12.76
N SER A 368 12.33 -22.54 13.31
CA SER A 368 12.11 -22.43 14.77
C SER A 368 11.39 -23.65 15.36
N ARG A 369 10.59 -24.39 14.57
CA ARG A 369 9.88 -25.60 15.01
C ARG A 369 10.76 -26.85 15.04
N GLY A 370 11.86 -26.88 14.25
CA GLY A 370 12.79 -28.02 14.19
C GLY A 370 13.77 -28.10 15.36
N SER A 371 13.86 -27.10 16.23
CA SER A 371 14.79 -27.03 17.37
C SER A 371 14.21 -27.47 18.70
N GLY A 372 13.07 -28.22 18.73
CA GLY A 372 12.54 -28.85 19.92
C GLY A 372 13.44 -30.02 20.37
N PRO A 373 13.56 -30.35 21.70
CA PRO A 373 14.41 -31.41 22.18
C PRO A 373 13.90 -32.77 21.71
N SER A 374 14.58 -33.36 20.73
CA SER A 374 14.39 -34.75 20.34
C SER A 374 15.04 -35.62 21.40
N ALA A 375 14.24 -36.21 22.26
CA ALA A 375 14.69 -37.30 23.16
C ALA A 375 14.89 -38.56 22.32
N SER A 376 16.08 -38.79 21.80
CA SER A 376 16.58 -40.12 21.45
C SER A 376 18.11 -40.13 21.47
N SER A 377 18.64 -40.78 22.48
CA SER A 377 20.03 -41.14 22.66
C SER A 377 20.50 -42.16 21.62
N GLY A 378 21.43 -41.73 20.75
CA GLY A 378 22.19 -42.64 19.90
C GLY A 378 23.41 -41.90 19.34
N PRO A 379 24.65 -42.40 19.46
CA PRO A 379 25.85 -41.71 18.96
C PRO A 379 25.93 -41.93 17.45
N SER A 380 25.79 -40.87 16.70
CA SER A 380 26.04 -40.85 15.24
C SER A 380 26.83 -39.62 14.86
N ARG A 381 28.00 -39.89 14.31
CA ARG A 381 28.99 -39.07 13.57
C ARG A 381 28.60 -37.60 13.31
N ALA A 382 29.48 -36.72 13.73
CA ALA A 382 29.54 -35.32 13.42
C ALA A 382 29.43 -35.08 11.89
N SER A 383 28.29 -34.55 11.46
CA SER A 383 28.18 -33.69 10.27
C SER A 383 27.68 -32.35 10.77
N SER A 384 28.55 -31.36 10.76
CA SER A 384 28.26 -29.97 11.07
C SER A 384 27.40 -29.38 9.95
N SER A 385 26.09 -29.53 10.07
CA SER A 385 25.12 -28.66 9.43
C SER A 385 24.18 -28.17 10.51
N ASP A 386 24.33 -26.88 10.87
CA ASP A 386 23.32 -26.16 11.63
C ASP A 386 21.95 -26.51 11.05
N GLY A 387 21.04 -27.02 11.89
CA GLY A 387 19.71 -27.47 11.47
C GLY A 387 18.77 -26.33 11.02
N ARG A 388 19.34 -25.28 10.46
CA ARG A 388 18.60 -24.18 9.81
C ARG A 388 18.24 -24.61 8.40
N SER A 389 16.95 -24.67 8.11
CA SER A 389 16.46 -24.76 6.73
C SER A 389 17.05 -23.62 5.91
N ALA A 390 17.58 -23.91 4.73
CA ALA A 390 18.12 -22.86 3.85
C ALA A 390 17.06 -21.78 3.60
N PRO A 391 17.45 -20.49 3.52
CA PRO A 391 16.53 -19.42 3.17
C PRO A 391 15.91 -19.69 1.79
N PRO A 392 14.64 -19.29 1.56
CA PRO A 392 13.94 -19.58 0.30
C PRO A 392 14.53 -18.86 -0.90
N TYR A 393 15.35 -17.84 -0.67
CA TYR A 393 16.05 -17.05 -1.68
C TYR A 393 17.48 -16.76 -1.24
N THR A 394 18.40 -16.77 -2.19
CA THR A 394 19.75 -16.23 -2.02
C THR A 394 19.74 -14.71 -2.11
N ASP A 395 20.78 -14.06 -1.61
CA ASP A 395 20.92 -12.59 -1.70
C ASP A 395 20.94 -12.09 -3.15
N GLY A 396 21.57 -12.84 -4.06
CA GLY A 396 21.59 -12.53 -5.49
C GLY A 396 20.19 -12.60 -6.14
N GLU A 397 19.37 -13.58 -5.74
CA GLU A 397 17.97 -13.69 -6.19
C GLU A 397 17.15 -12.53 -5.63
N LEU A 398 17.28 -12.21 -4.34
CA LEU A 398 16.60 -11.06 -3.73
C LEU A 398 16.98 -9.75 -4.42
N GLY A 399 18.27 -9.56 -4.76
CA GLY A 399 18.74 -8.39 -5.50
C GLY A 399 18.09 -8.26 -6.87
N SER A 400 18.01 -9.37 -7.60
CA SER A 400 17.35 -9.41 -8.90
C SER A 400 15.84 -9.13 -8.81
N ILE A 401 15.16 -9.69 -7.80
CA ILE A 401 13.75 -9.45 -7.53
C ILE A 401 13.51 -7.98 -7.15
N ALA A 402 14.35 -7.40 -6.30
CA ALA A 402 14.25 -6.01 -5.88
C ALA A 402 14.31 -5.04 -7.07
N ALA A 403 15.31 -5.21 -7.92
CA ALA A 403 15.48 -4.40 -9.14
C ALA A 403 14.28 -4.55 -10.08
N HIS A 404 13.84 -5.79 -10.33
CA HIS A 404 12.70 -6.09 -11.20
C HIS A 404 11.39 -5.50 -10.65
N CYS A 405 11.10 -5.69 -9.36
CA CYS A 405 9.90 -5.13 -8.74
C CYS A 405 9.87 -3.59 -8.80
N THR A 406 11.02 -2.93 -8.60
CA THR A 406 11.11 -1.46 -8.73
C THR A 406 10.82 -1.00 -10.16
N GLU A 407 11.39 -1.67 -11.17
CA GLU A 407 11.15 -1.36 -12.58
C GLU A 407 9.68 -1.57 -12.96
N ARG A 408 9.09 -2.70 -12.53
CA ARG A 408 7.70 -3.05 -12.85
C ARG A 408 6.70 -2.13 -12.16
N GLU A 409 6.93 -1.72 -10.93
CA GLU A 409 6.09 -0.73 -10.24
C GLU A 409 6.07 0.61 -10.99
N ASP A 410 7.25 1.10 -11.43
CA ASP A 410 7.34 2.29 -12.27
C ASP A 410 6.57 2.13 -13.59
N ALA A 411 6.62 0.94 -14.20
CA ALA A 411 5.90 0.66 -15.43
C ALA A 411 4.38 0.55 -15.20
N ALA A 412 3.93 -0.07 -14.10
CA ALA A 412 2.53 -0.17 -13.71
C ALA A 412 1.92 1.22 -13.48
N ASN A 413 2.59 2.06 -12.69
CA ASN A 413 2.18 3.46 -12.46
C ASN A 413 2.04 4.26 -13.76
N LYS A 414 2.90 3.98 -14.76
CA LYS A 414 2.79 4.62 -16.09
C LYS A 414 1.58 4.12 -16.87
N VAL A 415 1.22 2.84 -16.77
CA VAL A 415 0.01 2.28 -17.42
C VAL A 415 -1.23 2.89 -16.78
N GLU A 416 -1.36 2.83 -15.47
CA GLU A 416 -2.52 3.38 -14.74
C GLU A 416 -2.71 4.87 -15.01
N ARG A 417 -1.61 5.65 -14.97
CA ARG A 417 -1.65 7.07 -15.31
C ARG A 417 -2.05 7.33 -16.76
N LEU A 418 -1.59 6.52 -17.72
CA LEU A 418 -1.97 6.67 -19.13
C LEU A 418 -3.46 6.41 -19.31
N VAL A 419 -4.01 5.35 -18.73
CA VAL A 419 -5.44 5.03 -18.84
C VAL A 419 -6.29 6.10 -18.15
N ARG A 420 -5.86 6.61 -16.98
CA ARG A 420 -6.51 7.73 -16.29
C ARG A 420 -6.54 9.00 -17.15
N LYS A 421 -5.42 9.31 -17.80
CA LYS A 421 -5.34 10.45 -18.75
C LYS A 421 -6.20 10.26 -19.99
N ALA A 422 -6.26 9.04 -20.53
CA ALA A 422 -7.14 8.71 -21.65
C ALA A 422 -8.62 8.90 -21.28
N ALA A 423 -9.04 8.42 -20.11
CA ALA A 423 -10.39 8.63 -19.59
C ALA A 423 -10.71 10.13 -19.40
N ALA A 424 -9.78 10.88 -18.82
CA ALA A 424 -9.91 12.33 -18.63
C ALA A 424 -10.05 13.08 -19.97
N ALA A 425 -9.22 12.72 -20.97
CA ALA A 425 -9.29 13.30 -22.30
C ALA A 425 -10.62 13.00 -23.01
N LEU A 426 -11.13 11.76 -22.83
CA LEU A 426 -12.44 11.34 -23.36
C LEU A 426 -13.58 12.16 -22.72
N LEU A 427 -13.60 12.30 -21.39
CA LEU A 427 -14.60 13.07 -20.67
C LEU A 427 -14.61 14.54 -21.11
N LEU A 428 -13.46 15.11 -21.38
CA LEU A 428 -13.30 16.52 -21.79
C LEU A 428 -13.52 16.75 -23.29
N GLN A 429 -13.66 15.72 -24.11
CA GLN A 429 -13.73 15.83 -25.58
C GLN A 429 -14.88 16.73 -26.04
N SER A 430 -16.04 16.64 -25.40
CA SER A 430 -17.22 17.49 -25.69
C SER A 430 -17.10 18.92 -25.14
N ARG A 431 -16.09 19.20 -24.31
CA ARG A 431 -15.89 20.47 -23.60
C ARG A 431 -14.77 21.31 -24.19
N VAL A 432 -14.29 20.98 -25.39
CA VAL A 432 -13.28 21.78 -26.10
C VAL A 432 -13.81 23.20 -26.34
N GLY A 433 -13.02 24.20 -25.98
CA GLY A 433 -13.40 25.61 -26.01
C GLY A 433 -13.86 26.18 -24.66
N GLU A 434 -14.19 25.35 -23.68
CA GLU A 434 -14.51 25.80 -22.33
C GLU A 434 -13.32 26.37 -21.57
N ARG A 435 -13.61 27.19 -20.57
CA ARG A 435 -12.63 27.84 -19.69
C ARG A 435 -12.68 27.23 -18.31
N PHE A 436 -11.50 27.03 -17.72
CA PHE A 436 -11.33 26.46 -16.39
C PHE A 436 -10.35 27.31 -15.56
N ASP A 437 -10.59 27.35 -14.28
CA ASP A 437 -9.62 27.82 -13.30
C ASP A 437 -8.73 26.65 -12.91
N GLY A 438 -7.44 26.86 -12.88
CA GLY A 438 -6.46 25.80 -12.61
C GLY A 438 -5.22 26.33 -11.93
N ILE A 439 -4.36 25.40 -11.55
CA ILE A 439 -3.07 25.68 -10.92
C ILE A 439 -1.95 24.99 -11.70
N VAL A 440 -0.81 25.66 -11.79
CA VAL A 440 0.39 25.10 -12.42
C VAL A 440 0.98 24.02 -11.52
N THR A 441 0.99 22.76 -11.98
CA THR A 441 1.50 21.59 -11.24
C THR A 441 2.88 21.15 -11.70
N GLY A 442 3.39 21.72 -12.77
CA GLY A 442 4.72 21.44 -13.29
C GLY A 442 5.17 22.52 -14.28
N ALA A 443 6.40 23.00 -14.09
CA ALA A 443 7.07 23.92 -15.00
C ALA A 443 8.50 23.43 -15.22
N SER A 444 8.88 23.19 -16.48
CA SER A 444 10.20 22.73 -16.87
C SER A 444 10.46 23.05 -18.34
N GLU A 445 11.68 22.84 -18.81
CA GLU A 445 12.04 22.95 -20.24
C GLU A 445 11.17 22.05 -21.14
N LYS A 446 10.67 20.90 -20.60
CA LYS A 446 9.81 19.96 -21.33
C LYS A 446 8.37 20.44 -21.49
N GLY A 447 7.95 21.47 -20.74
CA GLY A 447 6.61 22.05 -20.79
C GLY A 447 6.12 22.53 -19.43
N THR A 448 4.92 23.13 -19.47
CA THR A 448 4.16 23.55 -18.29
C THR A 448 2.87 22.74 -18.23
N TRP A 449 2.50 22.27 -17.06
CA TRP A 449 1.29 21.49 -16.80
C TRP A 449 0.38 22.24 -15.85
N VAL A 450 -0.91 22.18 -16.15
CA VAL A 450 -1.96 22.82 -15.34
C VAL A 450 -2.95 21.76 -14.93
N ARG A 451 -3.33 21.74 -13.66
CA ARG A 451 -4.44 20.97 -13.15
C ARG A 451 -5.66 21.87 -12.98
N VAL A 452 -6.79 21.45 -13.55
CA VAL A 452 -8.10 22.05 -13.31
C VAL A 452 -8.84 21.23 -12.25
N SER A 453 -9.75 21.87 -11.50
CA SER A 453 -10.36 21.25 -10.32
C SER A 453 -11.65 20.48 -10.63
N ARG A 454 -12.37 20.86 -11.71
CA ARG A 454 -13.67 20.24 -12.03
C ARG A 454 -13.83 20.04 -13.53
N PRO A 455 -13.60 18.81 -14.01
CA PRO A 455 -13.12 17.61 -13.29
C PRO A 455 -11.65 17.76 -12.89
N PRO A 456 -11.14 16.96 -11.91
CA PRO A 456 -9.75 17.03 -11.46
C PRO A 456 -8.80 16.41 -12.51
N VAL A 457 -8.38 17.22 -13.48
CA VAL A 457 -7.62 16.80 -14.67
C VAL A 457 -6.37 17.63 -14.86
N GLU A 458 -5.24 16.96 -15.13
CA GLU A 458 -3.98 17.61 -15.51
C GLU A 458 -3.79 17.57 -17.03
N GLY A 459 -3.52 18.72 -17.62
CA GLY A 459 -3.18 18.87 -19.03
C GLY A 459 -1.98 19.78 -19.26
N ARG A 460 -1.46 19.79 -20.49
CA ARG A 460 -0.32 20.61 -20.89
C ARG A 460 -0.76 22.02 -21.26
N LEU A 461 -0.01 23.02 -20.82
CA LEU A 461 -0.24 24.40 -21.23
C LEU A 461 0.59 24.69 -22.50
N GLU A 462 -0.06 24.70 -23.65
CA GLU A 462 0.59 24.91 -24.95
C GLU A 462 0.83 26.37 -25.27
N ARG A 463 0.04 27.31 -24.72
CA ARG A 463 0.14 28.74 -24.97
C ARG A 463 0.09 29.55 -23.68
N GLY A 464 0.93 30.59 -23.58
CA GLY A 464 0.96 31.52 -22.45
C GLY A 464 1.61 30.91 -21.19
N ARG A 465 2.65 30.11 -21.39
CA ARG A 465 3.38 29.39 -20.33
C ARG A 465 4.53 30.18 -19.74
N GLU A 466 4.91 31.29 -20.39
CA GLU A 466 6.09 32.08 -20.05
C GLU A 466 5.93 32.74 -18.66
N GLY A 467 6.95 32.57 -17.80
CA GLY A 467 7.01 33.16 -16.47
C GLY A 467 6.11 32.48 -15.44
N LEU A 468 5.52 31.31 -15.77
CA LEU A 468 4.73 30.55 -14.82
C LEU A 468 5.59 29.55 -14.03
N GLU A 469 5.34 29.50 -12.73
CA GLU A 469 5.96 28.54 -11.80
C GLU A 469 4.93 27.62 -11.16
N VAL A 470 5.41 26.53 -10.57
CA VAL A 470 4.55 25.58 -9.82
C VAL A 470 3.87 26.31 -8.67
N GLY A 471 2.54 26.18 -8.59
CA GLY A 471 1.71 26.87 -7.61
C GLY A 471 0.98 28.10 -8.15
N ASP A 472 1.31 28.58 -9.35
CA ASP A 472 0.63 29.74 -9.95
C ASP A 472 -0.82 29.39 -10.34
N HIS A 473 -1.74 30.31 -9.97
CA HIS A 473 -3.13 30.23 -10.41
C HIS A 473 -3.27 30.78 -11.82
N VAL A 474 -3.94 30.01 -12.68
CA VAL A 474 -4.13 30.36 -14.09
C VAL A 474 -5.54 30.09 -14.55
N ARG A 475 -6.07 30.97 -15.38
CA ARG A 475 -7.28 30.70 -16.13
C ARG A 475 -6.92 30.16 -17.48
N VAL A 476 -7.46 28.98 -17.84
CA VAL A 476 -7.09 28.28 -19.07
C VAL A 476 -8.33 27.93 -19.89
N LYS A 477 -8.13 27.85 -21.21
CA LYS A 477 -9.11 27.35 -22.16
C LYS A 477 -8.68 26.00 -22.67
N LEU A 478 -9.57 25.01 -22.70
CA LEU A 478 -9.31 23.72 -23.31
C LEU A 478 -9.23 23.88 -24.83
N LEU A 479 -8.08 23.54 -25.38
CA LEU A 479 -7.79 23.69 -26.81
C LEU A 479 -8.04 22.41 -27.57
N HIS A 480 -7.59 21.27 -27.04
CA HIS A 480 -7.61 19.98 -27.72
C HIS A 480 -7.56 18.83 -26.72
N THR A 481 -8.14 17.68 -27.12
CA THR A 481 -7.99 16.40 -26.40
C THR A 481 -7.69 15.29 -27.40
N ASP A 482 -6.82 14.34 -27.01
CA ASP A 482 -6.54 13.10 -27.74
C ASP A 482 -6.70 11.92 -26.76
N PRO A 483 -7.90 11.29 -26.68
CA PRO A 483 -8.12 10.16 -25.77
C PRO A 483 -7.20 8.98 -26.04
N ALA A 484 -6.81 8.71 -27.30
CA ALA A 484 -5.95 7.57 -27.63
C ALA A 484 -4.53 7.71 -27.04
N ARG A 485 -4.05 8.96 -26.90
CA ARG A 485 -2.74 9.28 -26.33
C ARG A 485 -2.83 9.80 -24.90
N GLY A 486 -4.05 10.09 -24.40
CA GLY A 486 -4.27 10.73 -23.09
C GLY A 486 -3.76 12.16 -23.05
N PHE A 487 -3.82 12.91 -24.17
CA PHE A 487 -3.38 14.30 -24.24
C PHE A 487 -4.54 15.25 -23.99
N ILE A 488 -4.26 16.27 -23.21
CA ILE A 488 -5.18 17.35 -22.87
C ILE A 488 -4.35 18.63 -22.94
N ASP A 489 -4.71 19.53 -23.88
CA ASP A 489 -3.97 20.73 -24.15
C ASP A 489 -4.78 21.97 -23.78
N PHE A 490 -4.19 22.81 -22.98
CA PHE A 490 -4.75 24.09 -22.53
C PHE A 490 -4.00 25.27 -23.12
N GLY A 491 -4.67 26.42 -23.18
CA GLY A 491 -4.07 27.71 -23.44
C GLY A 491 -4.47 28.69 -22.35
N ARG A 492 -3.55 29.52 -21.87
CA ARG A 492 -3.82 30.62 -20.93
C ARG A 492 -4.76 31.63 -21.55
N VAL A 493 -5.70 32.18 -20.79
CA VAL A 493 -6.69 33.19 -21.25
C VAL A 493 -6.53 34.47 -20.47
#